data_305b9a2f6ca90e5c41276889b3031636
#
_entry.id   305b9a2f6ca90e5c41276889b3031636
#
_cell.length_a   1.000
_cell.length_b   1.000
_cell.length_c   1.000
_cell.angle_alpha   90.00
_cell.angle_beta   90.00
_cell.angle_gamma   90.00
#
_symmetry.space_group_name_H-M   'P 1'
#
loop_
_entity.id
_entity.type
_entity.pdbx_description
1 polymer ?
#
loop_
_entity_poly.entity_id
_entity_poly.type
_entity_poly.pdbx_seq_one_letter_code
_entity_poly.pdbx_strand_id
1 'polypeptide(L)'
;MKKNKILFVLWALCFSVIQTNAQTPLSFEESLHLLNQGNQSLKIADKGIEIAKAERDKLNAFWYPTLQSTGAFVHMSEKIEVKQPLSQFTDPAKDFVHSIIPDDQMISAILDKIGANTLVFPLTPRNLTTVDLSAEWVLFSGGKRFRATNIGRTMVDLARENRAQTAANQQNLLAESYYGLRLAQQVVAVREETYRGLQKHYENALKLEAAGMIDKAGRLFAQVNMDEAKRSLEAARKEETVVQSALKALLNKKDTDENIVPTSPLFMNDSLPPKMLFDMSVNSGNYMLNQLQLQEHIAKQEVRIAQSGYLPNIALFGKQTLYSHGIQSNLLPRTMVGIGFTWNLFDGLDREKKIRQSKLTQQTLTLGKMKARDDLAVGVDKLYTQLEKAQDNVKALNATIELSEELVRIRKKSFTEGMATSTEVIDAETMLATVKVARLAAYYEYDVALMNLLSLCGT
;
A
#
# COMPACT_ATOMS: atom_id res chain seq x y z
N MET A 1 43.25 12.86 -53.91
CA MET A 1 42.24 12.17 -53.10
C MET A 1 42.21 12.53 -51.61
N LYS A 2 42.90 13.55 -51.09
CA LYS A 2 42.89 13.91 -49.66
C LYS A 2 41.98 15.14 -49.32
N LYS A 3 41.58 15.96 -50.30
CA LYS A 3 40.74 17.16 -50.05
C LYS A 3 39.24 16.86 -49.88
N ASN A 4 38.71 15.79 -50.45
CA ASN A 4 37.28 15.47 -50.34
C ASN A 4 36.85 14.79 -49.02
N LYS A 5 37.81 14.23 -48.25
CA LYS A 5 37.49 13.61 -46.94
C LYS A 5 37.31 14.67 -45.84
N ILE A 6 37.95 15.84 -45.94
CA ILE A 6 37.82 16.91 -44.94
C ILE A 6 36.48 17.63 -45.10
N LEU A 7 35.96 17.76 -46.31
CA LEU A 7 34.67 18.40 -46.58
C LEU A 7 33.49 17.51 -46.09
N PHE A 8 33.64 16.20 -46.13
CA PHE A 8 32.61 15.27 -45.63
C PHE A 8 32.56 15.18 -44.10
N VAL A 9 33.70 15.34 -43.43
CA VAL A 9 33.78 15.38 -41.96
C VAL A 9 33.24 16.73 -41.43
N LEU A 10 33.45 17.83 -42.11
CA LEU A 10 32.86 19.13 -41.77
C LEU A 10 31.33 19.16 -42.03
N TRP A 11 30.83 18.45 -43.03
CA TRP A 11 29.38 18.33 -43.29
C TRP A 11 28.69 17.41 -42.28
N ALA A 12 29.37 16.37 -41.80
CA ALA A 12 28.86 15.46 -40.75
C ALA A 12 28.88 16.11 -39.35
N LEU A 13 29.79 17.09 -39.09
CA LEU A 13 29.84 17.83 -37.83
C LEU A 13 28.81 18.97 -37.74
N CYS A 14 28.27 19.46 -38.86
CA CYS A 14 27.18 20.45 -38.87
C CYS A 14 25.77 19.82 -38.68
N PHE A 15 25.66 18.50 -38.70
CA PHE A 15 24.37 17.80 -38.48
C PHE A 15 24.13 17.36 -37.03
N SER A 16 25.07 17.62 -36.13
CA SER A 16 24.93 17.36 -34.71
C SER A 16 24.67 18.69 -33.98
N VAL A 17 23.49 18.73 -33.38
CA VAL A 17 22.93 19.71 -32.42
C VAL A 17 21.91 20.69 -33.05
N ILE A 18 20.87 20.11 -33.65
CA ILE A 18 19.54 20.66 -33.38
C ILE A 18 18.98 19.72 -32.28
N GLN A 19 19.26 20.01 -31.04
CA GLN A 19 18.37 19.59 -29.95
C GLN A 19 17.08 20.38 -30.16
N THR A 20 16.23 19.90 -31.05
CA THR A 20 14.80 20.21 -30.93
C THR A 20 14.42 19.73 -29.55
N ASN A 21 14.02 20.65 -28.69
CA ASN A 21 13.24 20.28 -27.50
C ASN A 21 12.00 19.59 -28.07
N ALA A 22 12.12 18.29 -28.32
CA ALA A 22 11.01 17.48 -28.78
C ALA A 22 9.98 17.53 -27.64
N GLN A 23 8.83 18.10 -27.93
CA GLN A 23 7.70 18.19 -27.00
C GLN A 23 6.78 17.03 -27.30
N THR A 24 6.44 16.24 -26.29
CA THR A 24 5.46 15.16 -26.43
C THR A 24 4.09 15.70 -26.02
N PRO A 25 3.19 15.97 -26.97
CA PRO A 25 1.80 16.28 -26.63
C PRO A 25 1.16 15.04 -26.00
N LEU A 26 0.48 15.25 -24.87
CA LEU A 26 -0.10 14.16 -24.10
C LEU A 26 -1.47 14.60 -23.57
N SER A 27 -2.50 13.84 -23.86
CA SER A 27 -3.83 14.03 -23.29
C SER A 27 -3.91 13.45 -21.87
N PHE A 28 -4.93 13.83 -21.12
CA PHE A 28 -5.17 13.25 -19.79
C PHE A 28 -5.42 11.74 -19.87
N GLU A 29 -6.19 11.29 -20.86
CA GLU A 29 -6.51 9.87 -21.08
C GLU A 29 -5.26 9.05 -21.42
N GLU A 30 -4.39 9.55 -22.30
CA GLU A 30 -3.10 8.90 -22.60
C GLU A 30 -2.19 8.87 -21.37
N SER A 31 -2.19 9.94 -20.56
CA SER A 31 -1.45 9.98 -19.29
C SER A 31 -1.96 8.93 -18.31
N LEU A 32 -3.28 8.74 -18.24
CA LEU A 32 -3.90 7.71 -17.41
C LEU A 32 -3.51 6.30 -17.87
N HIS A 33 -3.44 6.07 -19.19
CA HIS A 33 -2.99 4.79 -19.73
C HIS A 33 -1.52 4.51 -19.37
N LEU A 34 -0.63 5.51 -19.49
CA LEU A 34 0.78 5.39 -19.10
C LEU A 34 0.92 5.15 -17.59
N LEU A 35 0.15 5.84 -16.76
CA LEU A 35 0.11 5.63 -15.31
C LEU A 35 -0.19 4.16 -14.99
N ASN A 36 -1.25 3.62 -15.59
CA ASN A 36 -1.69 2.24 -15.32
C ASN A 36 -0.65 1.19 -15.74
N GLN A 37 0.17 1.46 -16.74
CA GLN A 37 1.23 0.54 -17.20
C GLN A 37 2.54 0.67 -16.41
N GLY A 38 2.92 1.89 -16.06
CA GLY A 38 4.26 2.22 -15.58
C GLY A 38 4.39 2.41 -14.06
N ASN A 39 3.32 2.82 -13.40
CA ASN A 39 3.37 3.32 -12.02
C ASN A 39 3.82 2.25 -11.01
N GLN A 40 4.83 2.59 -10.20
CA GLN A 40 5.41 1.68 -9.22
C GLN A 40 4.45 1.37 -8.06
N SER A 41 3.62 2.35 -7.64
CA SER A 41 2.64 2.13 -6.56
C SER A 41 1.61 1.09 -6.95
N LEU A 42 1.17 1.07 -8.21
CA LEU A 42 0.25 0.06 -8.73
C LEU A 42 0.90 -1.32 -8.77
N LYS A 43 2.17 -1.41 -9.21
CA LYS A 43 2.92 -2.68 -9.21
C LYS A 43 3.11 -3.23 -7.79
N ILE A 44 3.36 -2.36 -6.80
CA ILE A 44 3.44 -2.75 -5.38
C ILE A 44 2.09 -3.29 -4.92
N ALA A 45 0.99 -2.63 -5.26
CA ALA A 45 -0.36 -3.08 -4.90
C ALA A 45 -0.73 -4.42 -5.58
N ASP A 46 -0.31 -4.64 -6.84
CA ASP A 46 -0.47 -5.92 -7.54
C ASP A 46 0.31 -7.05 -6.83
N LYS A 47 1.53 -6.78 -6.35
CA LYS A 47 2.28 -7.72 -5.50
C LYS A 47 1.58 -7.99 -4.16
N GLY A 48 0.88 -6.99 -3.61
CA GLY A 48 0.01 -7.18 -2.43
C GLY A 48 -1.08 -8.23 -2.65
N ILE A 49 -1.68 -8.27 -3.84
CA ILE A 49 -2.66 -9.31 -4.21
C ILE A 49 -1.99 -10.70 -4.31
N GLU A 50 -0.78 -10.79 -4.90
CA GLU A 50 -0.03 -12.05 -4.97
C GLU A 50 0.32 -12.57 -3.57
N ILE A 51 0.75 -11.70 -2.66
CA ILE A 51 1.01 -12.04 -1.25
C ILE A 51 -0.26 -12.57 -0.58
N ALA A 52 -1.40 -11.89 -0.76
CA ALA A 52 -2.68 -12.34 -0.19
C ALA A 52 -3.12 -13.70 -0.75
N LYS A 53 -2.87 -13.98 -2.05
CA LYS A 53 -3.11 -15.30 -2.65
C LYS A 53 -2.21 -16.38 -2.03
N ALA A 54 -0.93 -16.09 -1.83
CA ALA A 54 0.01 -17.02 -1.20
C ALA A 54 -0.39 -17.31 0.27
N GLU A 55 -0.86 -16.30 1.01
CA GLU A 55 -1.37 -16.49 2.38
C GLU A 55 -2.66 -17.32 2.40
N ARG A 56 -3.59 -17.10 1.45
CA ARG A 56 -4.76 -17.98 1.27
C ARG A 56 -4.34 -19.42 1.01
N ASP A 57 -3.36 -19.65 0.15
CA ASP A 57 -2.89 -21.00 -0.20
C ASP A 57 -2.18 -21.65 0.99
N LYS A 58 -1.44 -20.89 1.80
CA LYS A 58 -0.89 -21.32 3.08
C LYS A 58 -2.00 -21.74 4.06
N LEU A 59 -3.08 -20.97 4.15
CA LEU A 59 -4.26 -21.36 4.97
C LEU A 59 -4.95 -22.62 4.44
N ASN A 60 -4.94 -22.84 3.13
CA ASN A 60 -5.44 -24.07 2.53
C ASN A 60 -4.54 -25.29 2.81
N ALA A 61 -3.27 -25.10 3.18
CA ALA A 61 -2.37 -26.19 3.56
C ALA A 61 -2.88 -26.99 4.79
N PHE A 62 -3.75 -26.39 5.62
CA PHE A 62 -4.43 -27.12 6.71
C PHE A 62 -5.29 -28.32 6.25
N TRP A 63 -5.58 -28.43 4.96
CA TRP A 63 -6.34 -29.55 4.41
C TRP A 63 -5.48 -30.78 4.12
N TYR A 64 -4.16 -30.64 4.13
CA TYR A 64 -3.22 -31.70 3.82
C TYR A 64 -2.55 -32.24 5.08
N PRO A 65 -2.11 -33.50 5.07
CA PRO A 65 -1.29 -34.05 6.16
C PRO A 65 0.06 -33.38 6.22
N THR A 66 0.58 -33.22 7.42
CA THR A 66 2.00 -32.85 7.64
C THR A 66 2.84 -34.11 7.74
N LEU A 67 4.03 -34.10 7.13
CA LEU A 67 5.03 -35.15 7.21
C LEU A 67 6.30 -34.59 7.81
N GLN A 68 6.77 -35.22 8.88
CA GLN A 68 7.96 -34.77 9.62
C GLN A 68 8.88 -35.95 9.89
N SER A 69 10.20 -35.77 9.67
CA SER A 69 11.22 -36.69 10.13
C SER A 69 11.91 -36.11 11.37
N THR A 70 12.05 -36.93 12.41
CA THR A 70 12.69 -36.55 13.66
C THR A 70 13.79 -37.58 13.96
N GLY A 71 15.03 -37.11 14.18
CA GLY A 71 16.15 -37.92 14.62
C GLY A 71 16.62 -37.47 15.99
N ALA A 72 16.96 -38.45 16.85
CA ALA A 72 17.54 -38.16 18.16
C ALA A 72 18.70 -39.15 18.45
N PHE A 73 19.78 -38.61 18.98
CA PHE A 73 20.86 -39.36 19.61
C PHE A 73 20.94 -38.93 21.08
N VAL A 74 20.80 -39.89 22.00
CA VAL A 74 20.86 -39.65 23.43
C VAL A 74 21.94 -40.53 24.04
N HIS A 75 22.89 -39.92 24.73
CA HIS A 75 23.86 -40.60 25.57
C HIS A 75 23.46 -40.48 27.02
N MET A 76 23.32 -41.62 27.70
CA MET A 76 22.96 -41.71 29.11
C MET A 76 24.21 -42.03 29.95
N SER A 77 24.34 -41.37 31.10
CA SER A 77 25.45 -41.65 32.07
C SER A 77 25.46 -43.10 32.53
N GLU A 78 24.28 -43.70 32.66
CA GLU A 78 24.07 -45.07 33.12
C GLU A 78 23.11 -45.84 32.22
N LYS A 79 23.25 -47.17 32.21
CA LYS A 79 22.28 -48.09 31.58
C LYS A 79 21.05 -48.21 32.48
N ILE A 80 19.86 -48.26 31.88
CA ILE A 80 18.66 -48.62 32.64
C ILE A 80 18.61 -50.18 32.72
N GLU A 81 18.68 -50.68 33.93
CA GLU A 81 18.70 -52.12 34.21
C GLU A 81 17.54 -52.44 35.20
N VAL A 82 16.84 -53.53 34.93
CA VAL A 82 15.96 -54.11 35.91
C VAL A 82 16.75 -55.17 36.66
N LYS A 83 16.94 -54.97 37.94
CA LYS A 83 17.62 -55.88 38.84
C LYS A 83 16.56 -56.68 39.61
N GLN A 84 16.51 -57.98 39.38
CA GLN A 84 15.61 -58.88 40.09
C GLN A 84 16.42 -59.82 40.92
N PRO A 85 16.43 -59.72 42.26
CA PRO A 85 17.14 -60.63 43.12
C PRO A 85 16.51 -62.04 42.98
N LEU A 86 17.36 -63.02 42.80
CA LEU A 86 16.92 -64.41 42.69
C LEU A 86 16.38 -64.98 44.04
N SER A 87 16.62 -64.29 45.14
CA SER A 87 16.03 -64.59 46.46
C SER A 87 14.50 -64.70 46.39
N GLN A 88 13.83 -63.88 45.57
CA GLN A 88 12.37 -63.92 45.40
C GLN A 88 11.88 -65.29 44.90
N PHE A 89 12.70 -66.05 44.22
CA PHE A 89 12.35 -67.39 43.71
C PHE A 89 12.94 -68.49 44.62
N THR A 90 14.09 -68.29 45.25
CA THR A 90 14.73 -69.23 46.10
C THR A 90 14.19 -69.28 47.55
N ASP A 91 13.68 -68.15 48.08
CA ASP A 91 13.15 -68.08 49.43
C ASP A 91 11.88 -68.95 49.55
N PRO A 92 10.85 -68.85 48.63
CA PRO A 92 9.71 -69.78 48.64
C PRO A 92 10.10 -71.25 48.43
N ALA A 93 11.13 -71.47 47.63
CA ALA A 93 11.64 -72.84 47.42
C ALA A 93 12.34 -73.38 48.67
N LYS A 94 13.04 -72.61 49.45
CA LYS A 94 13.63 -72.98 50.75
C LYS A 94 12.50 -73.32 51.74
N ASP A 95 11.46 -72.44 51.83
CA ASP A 95 10.36 -72.67 52.76
C ASP A 95 9.67 -73.95 52.42
N PHE A 96 9.50 -74.27 51.12
CA PHE A 96 8.93 -75.52 50.68
C PHE A 96 9.81 -76.74 51.02
N VAL A 97 11.11 -76.67 50.77
CA VAL A 97 12.11 -77.73 51.10
C VAL A 97 12.15 -77.95 52.62
N HIS A 98 12.17 -76.88 53.43
CA HIS A 98 12.20 -76.98 54.87
C HIS A 98 10.87 -77.61 55.47
N SER A 99 9.76 -77.43 54.75
CA SER A 99 8.49 -78.11 55.13
C SER A 99 8.46 -79.62 54.92
N ILE A 100 9.33 -80.12 54.00
CA ILE A 100 9.38 -81.57 53.68
C ILE A 100 10.55 -82.26 54.37
N ILE A 101 11.71 -81.61 54.48
CA ILE A 101 12.97 -82.09 55.07
C ILE A 101 13.52 -80.99 56.01
N PRO A 102 13.16 -81.05 57.32
CA PRO A 102 13.42 -80.01 58.27
C PRO A 102 14.94 -79.73 58.59
N ASP A 103 15.85 -80.65 58.23
CA ASP A 103 17.31 -80.57 58.57
C ASP A 103 18.22 -80.60 57.34
N ASP A 104 17.74 -80.17 56.18
CA ASP A 104 18.53 -80.19 54.96
C ASP A 104 19.37 -78.89 54.82
N GLN A 105 20.52 -78.86 55.49
CA GLN A 105 21.50 -77.77 55.41
C GLN A 105 22.14 -77.62 54.01
N MET A 106 22.16 -78.71 53.22
CA MET A 106 22.88 -78.72 51.93
C MET A 106 22.05 -78.03 50.82
N ILE A 107 20.72 -78.39 50.76
CA ILE A 107 19.85 -77.79 49.76
C ILE A 107 19.60 -76.28 50.08
N SER A 108 19.41 -76.00 51.36
CA SER A 108 19.28 -74.58 51.83
C SER A 108 20.53 -73.72 51.48
N ALA A 109 21.73 -74.26 51.69
CA ALA A 109 23.01 -73.57 51.33
C ALA A 109 23.16 -73.35 49.80
N ILE A 110 22.67 -74.31 48.99
CA ILE A 110 22.66 -74.16 47.53
C ILE A 110 21.69 -73.09 47.09
N LEU A 111 20.47 -73.08 47.66
CA LEU A 111 19.45 -72.07 47.36
C LEU A 111 19.87 -70.69 47.85
N ASP A 112 20.61 -70.59 48.97
CA ASP A 112 21.21 -69.31 49.42
C ASP A 112 22.24 -68.79 48.44
N LYS A 113 23.08 -69.68 47.91
CA LYS A 113 24.12 -69.32 46.96
C LYS A 113 23.49 -68.87 45.62
N ILE A 114 22.37 -69.42 45.21
CA ILE A 114 21.62 -69.03 44.03
C ILE A 114 20.88 -67.73 44.35
N GLY A 115 20.20 -67.62 45.47
CA GLY A 115 19.45 -66.44 45.88
C GLY A 115 20.29 -65.18 46.09
N ALA A 116 21.57 -65.34 46.44
CA ALA A 116 22.54 -64.26 46.54
C ALA A 116 22.85 -63.58 45.21
N ASN A 117 22.47 -64.19 44.09
CA ASN A 117 22.67 -63.60 42.75
C ASN A 117 21.47 -62.74 42.38
N THR A 118 21.75 -61.71 41.62
CA THR A 118 20.75 -60.80 41.06
C THR A 118 20.75 -60.95 39.56
N LEU A 119 19.57 -61.26 38.99
CA LEU A 119 19.41 -61.21 37.54
C LEU A 119 19.33 -59.76 37.11
N VAL A 120 20.24 -59.34 36.23
CA VAL A 120 20.28 -57.99 35.67
C VAL A 120 19.83 -58.06 34.22
N PHE A 121 18.67 -57.45 33.96
CA PHE A 121 18.15 -57.33 32.60
C PHE A 121 18.43 -55.91 32.10
N PRO A 122 19.40 -55.71 31.20
CA PRO A 122 19.62 -54.39 30.62
C PRO A 122 18.47 -54.04 29.71
N LEU A 123 17.68 -53.02 30.07
CA LEU A 123 16.56 -52.49 29.27
C LEU A 123 17.04 -51.57 28.18
N THR A 124 18.11 -50.79 28.45
CA THR A 124 18.63 -49.83 27.46
C THR A 124 20.14 -49.82 27.42
N PRO A 125 20.77 -49.70 26.21
CA PRO A 125 22.18 -49.35 26.11
C PRO A 125 22.38 -47.86 26.53
N ARG A 126 23.61 -47.47 26.80
CA ARG A 126 23.97 -46.05 27.09
C ARG A 126 23.68 -45.11 25.93
N ASN A 127 23.77 -45.59 24.72
CA ASN A 127 23.51 -44.80 23.51
C ASN A 127 22.19 -45.26 22.90
N LEU A 128 21.26 -44.26 22.78
CA LEU A 128 20.00 -44.45 22.11
C LEU A 128 20.03 -43.62 20.81
N THR A 129 19.67 -44.23 19.72
CA THR A 129 19.51 -43.49 18.45
C THR A 129 18.14 -43.85 17.87
N THR A 130 17.37 -42.84 17.48
CA THR A 130 16.10 -43.04 16.80
C THR A 130 16.01 -42.12 15.59
N VAL A 131 15.43 -42.59 14.50
CA VAL A 131 15.01 -41.82 13.35
C VAL A 131 13.58 -42.24 13.04
N ASP A 132 12.67 -41.33 13.20
CA ASP A 132 11.24 -41.52 13.02
C ASP A 132 10.71 -40.68 11.87
N LEU A 133 9.76 -41.22 11.12
CA LEU A 133 8.91 -40.51 10.18
C LEU A 133 7.51 -40.46 10.77
N SER A 134 6.98 -39.26 10.98
CA SER A 134 5.61 -39.05 11.51
C SER A 134 4.77 -38.29 10.50
N ALA A 135 3.52 -38.72 10.37
CA ALA A 135 2.50 -38.03 9.60
C ALA A 135 1.34 -37.66 10.53
N GLU A 136 0.81 -36.46 10.40
CA GLU A 136 -0.36 -36.01 11.13
C GLU A 136 -1.35 -35.36 10.17
N TRP A 137 -2.60 -35.74 10.25
CA TRP A 137 -3.67 -35.15 9.47
C TRP A 137 -4.85 -34.81 10.38
N VAL A 138 -5.10 -33.51 10.53
CA VAL A 138 -6.22 -33.00 11.31
C VAL A 138 -7.50 -33.29 10.54
N LEU A 139 -8.35 -34.16 11.00
CA LEU A 139 -9.64 -34.52 10.38
C LEU A 139 -10.76 -33.54 10.77
N PHE A 140 -10.78 -33.12 12.06
CA PHE A 140 -11.77 -32.20 12.59
C PHE A 140 -11.14 -31.25 13.59
N SER A 141 -11.46 -29.96 13.51
CA SER A 141 -10.96 -28.90 14.38
C SER A 141 -12.04 -27.88 14.75
N GLY A 142 -13.28 -28.36 15.01
CA GLY A 142 -14.39 -27.48 15.34
C GLY A 142 -14.80 -26.52 14.23
N GLY A 143 -14.45 -26.83 12.96
CA GLY A 143 -14.73 -25.97 11.81
C GLY A 143 -13.70 -24.87 11.56
N LYS A 144 -12.59 -24.81 12.31
CA LYS A 144 -11.51 -23.79 12.13
C LYS A 144 -11.00 -23.73 10.70
N ARG A 145 -10.79 -24.89 10.05
CA ARG A 145 -10.27 -24.99 8.68
C ARG A 145 -11.16 -24.25 7.68
N PHE A 146 -12.47 -24.48 7.72
CA PHE A 146 -13.43 -23.80 6.83
C PHE A 146 -13.44 -22.30 7.05
N ARG A 147 -13.33 -21.85 8.31
CA ARG A 147 -13.25 -20.41 8.65
C ARG A 147 -11.95 -19.79 8.19
N ALA A 148 -10.81 -20.45 8.40
CA ALA A 148 -9.51 -20.01 7.94
C ALA A 148 -9.46 -19.88 6.40
N THR A 149 -9.97 -20.88 5.65
CA THR A 149 -10.11 -20.82 4.19
C THR A 149 -10.97 -19.62 3.75
N ASN A 150 -12.07 -19.34 4.46
CA ASN A 150 -12.93 -18.20 4.15
C ASN A 150 -12.22 -16.87 4.44
N ILE A 151 -11.51 -16.76 5.56
CA ILE A 151 -10.65 -15.59 5.85
C ILE A 151 -9.63 -15.38 4.73
N GLY A 152 -8.94 -16.44 4.30
CA GLY A 152 -7.96 -16.35 3.21
C GLY A 152 -8.55 -15.83 1.89
N ARG A 153 -9.77 -16.25 1.54
CA ARG A 153 -10.49 -15.70 0.37
C ARG A 153 -10.81 -14.22 0.55
N THR A 154 -11.36 -13.85 1.69
CA THR A 154 -11.69 -12.44 2.00
C THR A 154 -10.44 -11.55 2.05
N MET A 155 -9.29 -12.07 2.49
CA MET A 155 -8.01 -11.33 2.43
C MET A 155 -7.58 -11.01 1.00
N VAL A 156 -7.82 -11.92 0.04
CA VAL A 156 -7.56 -11.64 -1.39
C VAL A 156 -8.49 -10.54 -1.91
N ASP A 157 -9.77 -10.56 -1.53
CA ASP A 157 -10.72 -9.53 -1.92
C ASP A 157 -10.36 -8.18 -1.28
N LEU A 158 -9.94 -8.16 -0.01
CA LEU A 158 -9.42 -6.96 0.66
C LEU A 158 -8.18 -6.39 -0.04
N ALA A 159 -7.26 -7.25 -0.49
CA ALA A 159 -6.09 -6.81 -1.24
C ALA A 159 -6.47 -6.20 -2.62
N ARG A 160 -7.52 -6.70 -3.26
CA ARG A 160 -8.07 -6.12 -4.51
C ARG A 160 -8.67 -4.74 -4.26
N GLU A 161 -9.45 -4.55 -3.18
CA GLU A 161 -9.98 -3.25 -2.79
C GLU A 161 -8.85 -2.25 -2.45
N ASN A 162 -7.80 -2.69 -1.75
CA ASN A 162 -6.61 -1.88 -1.49
C ASN A 162 -5.92 -1.44 -2.79
N ARG A 163 -5.83 -2.34 -3.77
CA ARG A 163 -5.28 -2.02 -5.09
C ARG A 163 -6.16 -1.02 -5.84
N ALA A 164 -7.48 -1.17 -5.79
CA ALA A 164 -8.42 -0.26 -6.42
C ALA A 164 -8.33 1.15 -5.79
N GLN A 165 -8.28 1.25 -4.46
CA GLN A 165 -8.04 2.52 -3.77
C GLN A 165 -6.69 3.14 -4.15
N THR A 166 -5.63 2.33 -4.24
CA THR A 166 -4.31 2.83 -4.69
C THR A 166 -4.41 3.40 -6.10
N ALA A 167 -5.15 2.75 -7.01
CA ALA A 167 -5.35 3.25 -8.36
C ALA A 167 -6.09 4.59 -8.37
N ALA A 168 -7.16 4.74 -7.59
CA ALA A 168 -7.90 5.99 -7.47
C ALA A 168 -7.02 7.12 -6.90
N ASN A 169 -6.22 6.83 -5.87
CA ASN A 169 -5.27 7.80 -5.33
C ASN A 169 -4.21 8.23 -6.36
N GLN A 170 -3.70 7.30 -7.17
CA GLN A 170 -2.73 7.62 -8.23
C GLN A 170 -3.37 8.41 -9.38
N GLN A 171 -4.65 8.17 -9.69
CA GLN A 171 -5.41 8.97 -10.66
C GLN A 171 -5.62 10.40 -10.17
N ASN A 172 -5.92 10.61 -8.87
CA ASN A 172 -6.00 11.95 -8.29
C ASN A 172 -4.67 12.69 -8.37
N LEU A 173 -3.56 12.04 -8.01
CA LEU A 173 -2.21 12.61 -8.15
C LEU A 173 -1.88 12.94 -9.61
N LEU A 174 -2.35 12.11 -10.56
CA LEU A 174 -2.20 12.39 -11.98
C LEU A 174 -3.00 13.64 -12.37
N ALA A 175 -4.24 13.77 -11.93
CA ALA A 175 -5.06 14.93 -12.21
C ALA A 175 -4.42 16.22 -11.65
N GLU A 176 -3.98 16.20 -10.40
CA GLU A 176 -3.26 17.31 -9.77
C GLU A 176 -1.99 17.70 -10.54
N SER A 177 -1.16 16.72 -10.93
CA SER A 177 0.11 16.97 -11.63
C SER A 177 -0.12 17.40 -13.09
N TYR A 178 -1.06 16.77 -13.79
CA TYR A 178 -1.35 17.04 -15.20
C TYR A 178 -2.00 18.41 -15.40
N TYR A 179 -3.09 18.69 -14.67
CA TYR A 179 -3.75 19.99 -14.72
C TYR A 179 -2.93 21.07 -14.04
N GLY A 180 -2.10 20.72 -13.04
CA GLY A 180 -1.09 21.61 -12.46
C GLY A 180 -0.06 22.07 -13.48
N LEU A 181 0.44 21.16 -14.32
CA LEU A 181 1.34 21.52 -15.43
C LEU A 181 0.63 22.39 -16.47
N ARG A 182 -0.63 22.07 -16.79
CA ARG A 182 -1.42 22.90 -17.71
C ARG A 182 -1.63 24.31 -17.17
N LEU A 183 -1.93 24.44 -15.88
CA LEU A 183 -2.02 25.73 -15.18
C LEU A 183 -0.69 26.47 -15.24
N ALA A 184 0.43 25.85 -14.90
CA ALA A 184 1.75 26.48 -14.90
C ALA A 184 2.12 27.04 -16.28
N GLN A 185 1.86 26.27 -17.36
CA GLN A 185 2.09 26.71 -18.74
C GLN A 185 1.24 27.94 -19.11
N GLN A 186 -0.04 27.94 -18.71
CA GLN A 186 -0.91 29.08 -18.98
C GLN A 186 -0.52 30.32 -18.13
N VAL A 187 -0.07 30.11 -16.89
CA VAL A 187 0.48 31.21 -16.07
C VAL A 187 1.74 31.80 -16.69
N VAL A 188 2.65 30.96 -17.20
CA VAL A 188 3.83 31.44 -17.95
C VAL A 188 3.40 32.30 -19.15
N ALA A 189 2.38 31.88 -19.90
CA ALA A 189 1.88 32.66 -21.03
C ALA A 189 1.32 34.02 -20.59
N VAL A 190 0.54 34.09 -19.51
CA VAL A 190 0.03 35.36 -18.93
C VAL A 190 1.17 36.24 -18.46
N ARG A 191 2.18 35.71 -17.76
CA ARG A 191 3.33 36.48 -17.30
C ARG A 191 4.19 37.00 -18.46
N GLU A 192 4.31 36.24 -19.53
CA GLU A 192 5.01 36.68 -20.76
C GLU A 192 4.25 37.81 -21.47
N GLU A 193 2.93 37.70 -21.59
CA GLU A 193 2.06 38.74 -22.11
C GLU A 193 2.22 40.04 -21.29
N THR A 194 2.19 39.94 -19.95
CA THR A 194 2.38 41.07 -19.02
C THR A 194 3.77 41.72 -19.18
N TYR A 195 4.83 40.89 -19.22
CA TYR A 195 6.19 41.39 -19.43
C TYR A 195 6.31 42.15 -20.76
N ARG A 196 5.80 41.59 -21.85
CA ARG A 196 5.79 42.25 -23.18
C ARG A 196 4.99 43.58 -23.16
N GLY A 197 3.86 43.60 -22.46
CA GLY A 197 3.03 44.80 -22.28
C GLY A 197 3.79 45.90 -21.55
N LEU A 198 4.42 45.56 -20.42
CA LEU A 198 5.20 46.52 -19.64
C LEU A 198 6.52 46.94 -20.31
N GLN A 199 7.14 46.04 -21.09
CA GLN A 199 8.30 46.38 -21.93
C GLN A 199 7.93 47.48 -22.98
N LYS A 200 6.80 47.30 -23.68
CA LYS A 200 6.31 48.27 -24.63
C LYS A 200 5.91 49.59 -23.96
N HIS A 201 5.37 49.52 -22.74
CA HIS A 201 5.06 50.71 -21.94
C HIS A 201 6.35 51.47 -21.58
N TYR A 202 7.42 50.78 -21.13
CA TYR A 202 8.72 51.37 -20.85
C TYR A 202 9.35 52.03 -22.11
N GLU A 203 9.26 51.37 -23.27
CA GLU A 203 9.72 51.94 -24.55
C GLU A 203 8.97 53.22 -24.91
N ASN A 204 7.67 53.30 -24.65
CA ASN A 204 6.86 54.50 -24.83
C ASN A 204 7.24 55.59 -23.80
N ALA A 205 7.49 55.23 -22.54
CA ALA A 205 7.94 56.15 -21.51
C ALA A 205 9.29 56.79 -21.86
N LEU A 206 10.22 56.04 -22.45
CA LEU A 206 11.49 56.58 -22.97
C LEU A 206 11.27 57.67 -24.05
N LYS A 207 10.34 57.43 -24.99
CA LYS A 207 10.03 58.39 -26.04
C LYS A 207 9.38 59.66 -25.49
N LEU A 208 8.47 59.52 -24.54
CA LEU A 208 7.77 60.64 -23.91
C LEU A 208 8.70 61.47 -23.00
N GLU A 209 9.64 60.84 -22.27
CA GLU A 209 10.69 61.56 -21.53
C GLU A 209 11.57 62.38 -22.49
N ALA A 210 12.03 61.75 -23.61
CA ALA A 210 12.81 62.46 -24.62
C ALA A 210 12.07 63.64 -25.28
N ALA A 211 10.74 63.55 -25.36
CA ALA A 211 9.90 64.66 -25.82
C ALA A 211 9.55 65.68 -24.74
N GLY A 212 9.99 65.48 -23.48
CA GLY A 212 9.68 66.35 -22.34
C GLY A 212 8.23 66.24 -21.83
N MET A 213 7.50 65.22 -22.25
CA MET A 213 6.08 65.00 -21.85
C MET A 213 5.93 64.31 -20.51
N ILE A 214 6.91 63.56 -20.04
CA ILE A 214 6.98 62.96 -18.71
C ILE A 214 8.34 63.22 -18.07
N ASP A 215 8.42 63.12 -16.76
CA ASP A 215 9.65 63.26 -16.00
C ASP A 215 10.47 61.95 -15.95
N LYS A 216 11.72 62.05 -15.50
CA LYS A 216 12.63 60.92 -15.29
C LYS A 216 12.04 59.88 -14.29
N ALA A 217 11.28 60.33 -13.28
CA ALA A 217 10.67 59.44 -12.26
C ALA A 217 9.63 58.52 -12.91
N GLY A 218 8.78 59.03 -13.80
CA GLY A 218 7.79 58.19 -14.52
C GLY A 218 8.47 57.13 -15.41
N ARG A 219 9.57 57.46 -16.09
CA ARG A 219 10.34 56.46 -16.85
C ARG A 219 10.99 55.40 -15.96
N LEU A 220 11.65 55.82 -14.85
CA LEU A 220 12.26 54.89 -13.90
C LEU A 220 11.22 53.97 -13.27
N PHE A 221 10.04 54.48 -12.97
CA PHE A 221 8.92 53.65 -12.46
C PHE A 221 8.48 52.60 -13.49
N ALA A 222 8.36 52.94 -14.76
CA ALA A 222 8.08 51.98 -15.83
C ALA A 222 9.16 50.91 -15.95
N GLN A 223 10.45 51.31 -15.84
CA GLN A 223 11.57 50.36 -15.88
C GLN A 223 11.54 49.34 -14.72
N VAL A 224 11.35 49.83 -13.48
CA VAL A 224 11.28 48.96 -12.29
C VAL A 224 10.16 47.92 -12.42
N ASN A 225 8.99 48.32 -12.91
CA ASN A 225 7.86 47.42 -13.09
C ASN A 225 8.05 46.42 -14.25
N MET A 226 8.73 46.85 -15.33
CA MET A 226 9.13 45.92 -16.39
C MET A 226 10.11 44.84 -15.86
N ASP A 227 11.12 45.25 -15.07
CA ASP A 227 12.10 44.33 -14.48
C ASP A 227 11.43 43.38 -13.47
N GLU A 228 10.41 43.86 -12.70
CA GLU A 228 9.59 42.99 -11.81
C GLU A 228 8.78 41.98 -12.60
N ALA A 229 8.14 42.38 -13.70
CA ALA A 229 7.41 41.47 -14.58
C ALA A 229 8.32 40.37 -15.17
N LYS A 230 9.57 40.76 -15.56
CA LYS A 230 10.59 39.80 -16.01
C LYS A 230 10.94 38.78 -14.93
N ARG A 231 11.16 39.23 -13.67
CA ARG A 231 11.42 38.34 -12.55
C ARG A 231 10.24 37.39 -12.29
N SER A 232 9.01 37.88 -12.36
CA SER A 232 7.78 37.08 -12.22
C SER A 232 7.64 36.03 -13.33
N LEU A 233 8.02 36.35 -14.56
CA LEU A 233 8.04 35.40 -15.68
C LEU A 233 9.08 34.31 -15.46
N GLU A 234 10.30 34.65 -15.06
CA GLU A 234 11.36 33.68 -14.80
C GLU A 234 11.01 32.77 -13.59
N ALA A 235 10.34 33.31 -12.57
CA ALA A 235 9.82 32.51 -11.46
C ALA A 235 8.76 31.50 -11.95
N ALA A 236 7.80 31.92 -12.78
CA ALA A 236 6.77 31.05 -13.35
C ALA A 236 7.36 29.93 -14.22
N ARG A 237 8.40 30.21 -15.01
CA ARG A 237 9.12 29.20 -15.81
C ARG A 237 9.82 28.15 -14.95
N LYS A 238 10.40 28.55 -13.81
CA LYS A 238 11.01 27.62 -12.86
C LYS A 238 9.95 26.73 -12.20
N GLU A 239 8.81 27.31 -11.84
CA GLU A 239 7.68 26.53 -11.29
C GLU A 239 7.15 25.50 -12.31
N GLU A 240 6.99 25.90 -13.58
CA GLU A 240 6.64 24.97 -14.66
C GLU A 240 7.63 23.79 -14.72
N THR A 241 8.93 24.06 -14.59
CA THR A 241 9.95 22.99 -14.59
C THR A 241 9.77 22.01 -13.44
N VAL A 242 9.46 22.48 -12.24
CA VAL A 242 9.21 21.64 -11.06
C VAL A 242 8.00 20.74 -11.28
N VAL A 243 6.88 21.33 -11.73
CA VAL A 243 5.64 20.57 -11.99
C VAL A 243 5.84 19.57 -13.15
N GLN A 244 6.61 19.94 -14.16
CA GLN A 244 7.01 19.05 -15.26
C GLN A 244 7.76 17.80 -14.75
N SER A 245 8.74 18.00 -13.87
CA SER A 245 9.52 16.89 -13.28
C SER A 245 8.62 15.99 -12.40
N ALA A 246 7.68 16.58 -11.65
CA ALA A 246 6.73 15.83 -10.83
C ALA A 246 5.83 14.92 -11.70
N LEU A 247 5.29 15.43 -12.81
CA LEU A 247 4.48 14.64 -13.74
C LEU A 247 5.30 13.53 -14.40
N LYS A 248 6.53 13.82 -14.84
CA LYS A 248 7.43 12.81 -15.40
C LYS A 248 7.70 11.69 -14.40
N ALA A 249 8.00 12.02 -13.15
CA ALA A 249 8.22 11.03 -12.09
C ALA A 249 6.99 10.14 -11.85
N LEU A 250 5.79 10.73 -11.80
CA LEU A 250 4.53 10.00 -11.62
C LEU A 250 4.26 9.01 -12.77
N LEU A 251 4.60 9.40 -14.01
CA LEU A 251 4.47 8.57 -15.20
C LEU A 251 5.66 7.61 -15.42
N ASN A 252 6.59 7.54 -14.46
CA ASN A 252 7.81 6.73 -14.54
C ASN A 252 8.67 7.05 -15.78
N LYS A 253 8.67 8.32 -16.21
CA LYS A 253 9.54 8.87 -17.25
C LYS A 253 10.80 9.45 -16.60
N LYS A 254 11.92 9.48 -17.33
CA LYS A 254 13.17 10.10 -16.87
C LYS A 254 13.12 11.61 -17.07
N ASP A 255 13.85 12.37 -16.27
CA ASP A 255 13.98 13.82 -16.43
C ASP A 255 14.59 14.21 -17.80
N THR A 256 15.43 13.34 -18.34
CA THR A 256 16.06 13.52 -19.67
C THR A 256 15.10 13.26 -20.83
N ASP A 257 13.91 12.70 -20.58
CA ASP A 257 12.91 12.48 -21.61
C ASP A 257 12.32 13.83 -22.08
N GLU A 258 11.68 13.80 -23.24
CA GLU A 258 11.04 14.98 -23.83
C GLU A 258 10.04 15.64 -22.86
N ASN A 259 9.89 16.96 -22.97
CA ASN A 259 8.93 17.70 -22.15
C ASN A 259 7.50 17.36 -22.54
N ILE A 260 6.67 17.11 -21.54
CA ILE A 260 5.24 16.81 -21.70
C ILE A 260 4.50 18.13 -21.92
N VAL A 261 3.68 18.16 -22.95
CA VAL A 261 2.75 19.27 -23.21
C VAL A 261 1.32 18.76 -23.02
N PRO A 262 0.65 19.13 -21.91
CA PRO A 262 -0.74 18.78 -21.70
C PRO A 262 -1.64 19.35 -22.79
N THR A 263 -2.38 18.49 -23.49
CA THR A 263 -3.30 18.89 -24.56
C THR A 263 -4.74 19.10 -24.08
N SER A 264 -5.15 18.37 -23.02
CA SER A 264 -6.47 18.58 -22.43
C SER A 264 -6.58 19.95 -21.77
N PRO A 265 -7.61 20.75 -22.06
CA PRO A 265 -7.79 22.06 -21.46
C PRO A 265 -8.19 21.93 -19.98
N LEU A 266 -7.94 22.98 -19.21
CA LEU A 266 -8.68 23.20 -17.96
C LEU A 266 -10.15 23.41 -18.28
N PHE A 267 -11.06 22.79 -17.56
CA PHE A 267 -12.48 22.82 -17.90
C PHE A 267 -13.37 23.12 -16.67
N MET A 268 -14.60 23.41 -16.93
CA MET A 268 -15.64 23.54 -15.92
C MET A 268 -16.98 23.18 -16.55
N ASN A 269 -17.75 22.33 -15.89
CA ASN A 269 -19.11 22.04 -16.29
C ASN A 269 -20.04 23.19 -15.86
N ASP A 270 -20.94 23.59 -16.71
CA ASP A 270 -21.91 24.67 -16.42
C ASP A 270 -22.89 24.31 -15.30
N SER A 271 -23.22 23.02 -15.18
CA SER A 271 -24.12 22.50 -14.15
C SER A 271 -23.52 21.29 -13.46
N LEU A 272 -23.64 21.24 -12.12
CA LEU A 272 -23.28 20.07 -11.32
C LEU A 272 -24.48 19.15 -11.16
N PRO A 273 -24.26 17.81 -11.19
CA PRO A 273 -25.29 16.87 -10.74
C PRO A 273 -25.70 17.13 -9.29
N PRO A 274 -26.94 16.82 -8.90
CA PRO A 274 -27.38 17.01 -7.51
C PRO A 274 -26.48 16.25 -6.53
N LYS A 275 -26.11 16.89 -5.40
CA LYS A 275 -25.25 16.32 -4.35
C LYS A 275 -25.70 14.93 -3.90
N MET A 276 -27.03 14.69 -3.83
CA MET A 276 -27.59 13.41 -3.42
C MET A 276 -27.09 12.21 -4.25
N LEU A 277 -26.74 12.40 -5.53
CA LEU A 277 -26.20 11.33 -6.37
C LEU A 277 -24.79 10.92 -5.90
N PHE A 278 -23.96 11.87 -5.48
CA PHE A 278 -22.64 11.60 -4.92
C PHE A 278 -22.75 10.91 -3.55
N ASP A 279 -23.68 11.35 -2.69
CA ASP A 279 -23.93 10.70 -1.40
C ASP A 279 -24.36 9.24 -1.56
N MET A 280 -25.20 8.93 -2.55
CA MET A 280 -25.59 7.55 -2.86
C MET A 280 -24.40 6.73 -3.40
N SER A 281 -23.62 7.31 -4.31
CA SER A 281 -22.45 6.63 -4.91
C SER A 281 -21.38 6.32 -3.87
N VAL A 282 -21.07 7.23 -2.95
CA VAL A 282 -20.13 7.02 -1.85
C VAL A 282 -20.56 5.86 -0.96
N ASN A 283 -21.84 5.79 -0.60
CA ASN A 283 -22.34 4.72 0.25
C ASN A 283 -22.25 3.32 -0.38
N SER A 284 -22.25 3.22 -1.70
CA SER A 284 -22.23 1.93 -2.43
C SER A 284 -20.88 1.58 -3.04
N GLY A 285 -20.07 2.58 -3.43
CA GLY A 285 -18.84 2.38 -4.22
C GLY A 285 -17.54 2.70 -3.49
N ASN A 286 -17.58 3.36 -2.33
CA ASN A 286 -16.35 3.81 -1.68
C ASN A 286 -15.47 2.65 -1.21
N TYR A 287 -14.19 2.68 -1.63
CA TYR A 287 -13.19 1.64 -1.34
C TYR A 287 -12.97 1.42 0.15
N MET A 288 -12.93 2.49 0.97
CA MET A 288 -12.73 2.39 2.41
C MET A 288 -13.89 1.67 3.10
N LEU A 289 -15.13 1.95 2.69
CA LEU A 289 -16.31 1.25 3.23
C LEU A 289 -16.32 -0.23 2.85
N ASN A 290 -15.93 -0.56 1.62
CA ASN A 290 -15.78 -1.93 1.15
C ASN A 290 -14.70 -2.68 1.95
N GLN A 291 -13.54 -2.07 2.16
CA GLN A 291 -12.46 -2.62 2.98
C GLN A 291 -12.92 -2.90 4.41
N LEU A 292 -13.59 -1.94 5.06
CA LEU A 292 -14.12 -2.12 6.41
C LEU A 292 -15.17 -3.23 6.47
N GLN A 293 -16.00 -3.38 5.44
CA GLN A 293 -16.96 -4.48 5.34
C GLN A 293 -16.28 -5.84 5.24
N LEU A 294 -15.21 -5.95 4.45
CA LEU A 294 -14.41 -7.18 4.34
C LEU A 294 -13.68 -7.49 5.64
N GLN A 295 -13.13 -6.47 6.32
CA GLN A 295 -12.51 -6.63 7.63
C GLN A 295 -13.52 -7.06 8.71
N GLU A 296 -14.74 -6.51 8.70
CA GLU A 296 -15.82 -6.95 9.58
C GLU A 296 -16.19 -8.41 9.32
N HIS A 297 -16.20 -8.86 8.05
CA HIS A 297 -16.42 -10.26 7.70
C HIS A 297 -15.30 -11.16 8.26
N ILE A 298 -14.05 -10.77 8.15
CA ILE A 298 -12.90 -11.48 8.73
C ILE A 298 -13.07 -11.61 10.24
N ALA A 299 -13.31 -10.50 10.95
CA ALA A 299 -13.50 -10.49 12.40
C ALA A 299 -14.67 -11.38 12.85
N LYS A 300 -15.75 -11.45 12.09
CA LYS A 300 -16.86 -12.38 12.32
C LYS A 300 -16.43 -13.84 12.20
N GLN A 301 -15.55 -14.18 11.26
CA GLN A 301 -14.99 -15.54 11.17
C GLN A 301 -14.03 -15.82 12.34
N GLU A 302 -13.24 -14.84 12.79
CA GLU A 302 -12.35 -14.98 13.95
C GLU A 302 -13.12 -15.24 15.25
N VAL A 303 -14.25 -14.58 15.48
CA VAL A 303 -15.16 -14.91 16.59
C VAL A 303 -15.58 -16.39 16.54
N ARG A 304 -15.95 -16.89 15.36
CA ARG A 304 -16.34 -18.29 15.18
C ARG A 304 -15.17 -19.26 15.34
N ILE A 305 -13.95 -18.86 14.96
CA ILE A 305 -12.72 -19.63 15.24
C ILE A 305 -12.48 -19.71 16.76
N ALA A 306 -12.62 -18.60 17.47
CA ALA A 306 -12.50 -18.60 18.94
C ALA A 306 -13.56 -19.51 19.60
N GLN A 307 -14.80 -19.45 19.14
CA GLN A 307 -15.88 -20.34 19.61
C GLN A 307 -15.64 -21.83 19.34
N SER A 308 -14.92 -22.14 18.25
CA SER A 308 -14.58 -23.55 17.92
C SER A 308 -13.65 -24.21 18.95
N GLY A 309 -13.03 -23.43 19.84
CA GLY A 309 -12.26 -23.93 20.98
C GLY A 309 -13.08 -24.75 21.98
N TYR A 310 -14.41 -24.69 21.94
CA TYR A 310 -15.30 -25.59 22.74
C TYR A 310 -15.42 -27.00 22.15
N LEU A 311 -14.96 -27.21 20.93
CA LEU A 311 -15.10 -28.50 20.24
C LEU A 311 -13.76 -29.25 20.25
N PRO A 312 -13.77 -30.60 20.24
CA PRO A 312 -12.56 -31.40 20.19
C PRO A 312 -11.82 -31.21 18.85
N ASN A 313 -10.50 -31.42 18.88
CA ASN A 313 -9.69 -31.60 17.68
C ASN A 313 -9.51 -33.13 17.49
N ILE A 314 -9.75 -33.62 16.28
CA ILE A 314 -9.56 -35.02 15.90
C ILE A 314 -8.52 -35.08 14.80
N ALA A 315 -7.48 -35.91 15.01
CA ALA A 315 -6.41 -36.08 14.03
C ALA A 315 -6.13 -37.56 13.78
N LEU A 316 -5.84 -37.90 12.54
CA LEU A 316 -5.22 -39.15 12.15
C LEU A 316 -3.72 -38.96 12.30
N PHE A 317 -3.02 -39.87 12.95
CA PHE A 317 -1.57 -39.85 13.06
C PHE A 317 -0.99 -41.18 12.64
N GLY A 318 0.21 -41.13 12.07
CA GLY A 318 1.03 -42.30 11.73
C GLY A 318 2.46 -42.06 12.13
N LYS A 319 3.15 -43.09 12.59
CA LYS A 319 4.57 -43.05 12.90
C LYS A 319 5.25 -44.29 12.34
N GLN A 320 6.33 -44.12 11.64
CA GLN A 320 7.24 -45.16 11.15
C GLN A 320 8.61 -44.93 11.72
N THR A 321 9.12 -45.85 12.54
CA THR A 321 10.53 -45.82 12.96
C THR A 321 11.38 -46.39 11.86
N LEU A 322 12.21 -45.52 11.24
CA LEU A 322 13.10 -45.88 10.15
C LEU A 322 14.36 -46.58 10.70
N TYR A 323 14.90 -46.04 11.79
CA TYR A 323 16.09 -46.56 12.47
C TYR A 323 15.90 -46.44 13.98
N SER A 324 16.24 -47.48 14.72
CA SER A 324 16.20 -47.48 16.18
C SER A 324 17.33 -48.38 16.72
N HIS A 325 18.10 -47.83 17.66
CA HIS A 325 19.06 -48.57 18.46
C HIS A 325 18.75 -48.34 19.95
N GLY A 326 18.49 -49.45 20.66
CA GLY A 326 18.10 -49.41 22.07
C GLY A 326 16.71 -50.01 22.35
N ILE A 327 16.06 -49.58 23.42
CA ILE A 327 14.78 -50.18 23.97
C ILE A 327 13.66 -50.17 22.95
N GLN A 328 13.60 -49.13 22.10
CA GLN A 328 12.54 -48.98 21.14
C GLN A 328 12.48 -50.06 20.06
N SER A 329 13.64 -50.69 19.74
CA SER A 329 13.73 -51.72 18.70
C SER A 329 13.04 -53.02 19.12
N ASN A 330 12.92 -53.29 20.41
CA ASN A 330 12.48 -54.56 20.95
C ASN A 330 11.07 -54.54 21.63
N LEU A 331 10.63 -53.34 22.05
CA LEU A 331 9.39 -53.18 22.85
C LEU A 331 8.27 -52.49 22.13
N LEU A 332 8.57 -51.66 21.12
CA LEU A 332 7.55 -50.88 20.41
C LEU A 332 7.48 -51.29 18.93
N PRO A 333 6.28 -51.37 18.34
CA PRO A 333 6.15 -51.63 16.92
C PRO A 333 6.77 -50.50 16.09
N ARG A 334 7.41 -50.89 14.99
CA ARG A 334 8.05 -49.92 14.09
C ARG A 334 7.05 -49.03 13.36
N THR A 335 5.83 -49.51 13.18
CA THR A 335 4.74 -48.79 12.51
C THR A 335 3.57 -48.67 13.46
N MET A 336 3.08 -47.44 13.62
CA MET A 336 1.85 -47.14 14.39
C MET A 336 0.98 -46.22 13.57
N VAL A 337 -0.32 -46.51 13.51
CA VAL A 337 -1.33 -45.65 12.91
C VAL A 337 -2.52 -45.60 13.86
N GLY A 338 -3.06 -44.40 14.07
CA GLY A 338 -4.16 -44.23 15.00
C GLY A 338 -4.94 -42.94 14.78
N ILE A 339 -6.10 -42.86 15.40
CA ILE A 339 -6.90 -41.63 15.49
C ILE A 339 -6.83 -41.16 16.93
N GLY A 340 -6.43 -39.90 17.11
CA GLY A 340 -6.41 -39.26 18.42
C GLY A 340 -7.38 -38.09 18.47
N PHE A 341 -7.88 -37.76 19.66
CA PHE A 341 -8.61 -36.54 19.89
C PHE A 341 -8.04 -35.78 21.09
N THR A 342 -8.06 -34.46 21.00
CA THR A 342 -7.71 -33.56 22.09
C THR A 342 -8.89 -32.64 22.37
N TRP A 343 -9.35 -32.62 23.60
CA TRP A 343 -10.47 -31.79 24.03
C TRP A 343 -10.13 -31.09 25.35
N ASN A 344 -9.96 -29.77 25.27
CA ASN A 344 -9.72 -28.95 26.46
C ASN A 344 -11.07 -28.66 27.12
N LEU A 345 -11.41 -29.37 28.18
CA LEU A 345 -12.65 -29.19 28.91
C LEU A 345 -12.64 -27.88 29.72
N PHE A 346 -11.47 -27.54 30.32
CA PHE A 346 -11.26 -26.31 31.07
C PHE A 346 -9.86 -25.79 30.81
N ASP A 347 -9.72 -24.49 30.51
CA ASP A 347 -8.47 -23.79 30.16
C ASP A 347 -8.28 -22.52 30.99
N GLY A 348 -8.87 -22.43 32.20
CA GLY A 348 -8.74 -21.22 33.04
C GLY A 348 -9.50 -20.01 32.50
N LEU A 349 -10.56 -20.19 31.73
CA LEU A 349 -11.40 -19.17 31.11
C LEU A 349 -10.66 -18.38 29.97
N ASP A 350 -9.53 -18.89 29.45
CA ASP A 350 -8.82 -18.26 28.33
C ASP A 350 -9.70 -18.15 27.08
N ARG A 351 -10.44 -19.20 26.79
CA ARG A 351 -11.35 -19.30 25.65
C ARG A 351 -12.46 -18.24 25.70
N GLU A 352 -13.11 -18.07 26.85
CA GLU A 352 -14.17 -17.09 27.05
C GLU A 352 -13.64 -15.66 26.89
N LYS A 353 -12.45 -15.38 27.43
CA LYS A 353 -11.80 -14.08 27.27
C LYS A 353 -11.39 -13.82 25.82
N LYS A 354 -10.89 -14.84 25.12
CA LYS A 354 -10.57 -14.76 23.69
C LYS A 354 -11.80 -14.51 22.81
N ILE A 355 -12.91 -15.17 23.10
CA ILE A 355 -14.20 -14.91 22.42
C ILE A 355 -14.65 -13.47 22.68
N ARG A 356 -14.56 -13.01 23.94
CA ARG A 356 -14.90 -11.62 24.29
C ARG A 356 -14.01 -10.62 23.53
N GLN A 357 -12.71 -10.85 23.49
CA GLN A 357 -11.75 -10.02 22.73
C GLN A 357 -12.13 -9.95 21.26
N SER A 358 -12.37 -11.09 20.58
CA SER A 358 -12.77 -11.14 19.18
C SER A 358 -14.09 -10.42 18.91
N LYS A 359 -15.07 -10.52 19.83
CA LYS A 359 -16.33 -9.77 19.73
C LYS A 359 -16.12 -8.26 19.85
N LEU A 360 -15.25 -7.82 20.77
CA LEU A 360 -14.92 -6.40 20.91
C LEU A 360 -14.23 -5.87 19.65
N THR A 361 -13.29 -6.63 19.07
CA THR A 361 -12.66 -6.30 17.78
C THR A 361 -13.70 -6.13 16.66
N GLN A 362 -14.66 -7.07 16.57
CA GLN A 362 -15.76 -6.96 15.60
C GLN A 362 -16.60 -5.70 15.83
N GLN A 363 -16.95 -5.38 17.09
CA GLN A 363 -17.70 -4.17 17.43
C GLN A 363 -16.94 -2.89 17.07
N THR A 364 -15.62 -2.87 17.32
CA THR A 364 -14.74 -1.74 16.93
C THR A 364 -14.78 -1.49 15.42
N LEU A 365 -14.74 -2.54 14.59
CA LEU A 365 -14.85 -2.41 13.14
C LEU A 365 -16.23 -1.90 12.70
N THR A 366 -17.30 -2.36 13.34
CA THR A 366 -18.66 -1.86 13.06
C THR A 366 -18.78 -0.36 13.39
N LEU A 367 -18.27 0.07 14.55
CA LEU A 367 -18.23 1.50 14.92
C LEU A 367 -17.32 2.30 13.98
N GLY A 368 -16.17 1.75 13.60
CA GLY A 368 -15.26 2.34 12.62
C GLY A 368 -15.92 2.56 11.27
N LYS A 369 -16.74 1.62 10.81
CA LYS A 369 -17.52 1.75 9.56
C LYS A 369 -18.59 2.84 9.65
N MET A 370 -19.29 2.96 10.79
CA MET A 370 -20.25 4.05 11.01
C MET A 370 -19.54 5.41 10.96
N LYS A 371 -18.44 5.55 11.71
CA LYS A 371 -17.63 6.76 11.69
C LYS A 371 -17.14 7.10 10.29
N ALA A 372 -16.64 6.12 9.54
CA ALA A 372 -16.17 6.34 8.17
C ALA A 372 -17.28 6.86 7.25
N ARG A 373 -18.53 6.39 7.41
CA ARG A 373 -19.66 6.93 6.66
C ARG A 373 -19.92 8.40 6.96
N ASP A 374 -19.87 8.79 8.24
CA ASP A 374 -20.08 10.18 8.66
C ASP A 374 -18.95 11.07 8.12
N ASP A 375 -17.70 10.63 8.25
CA ASP A 375 -16.52 11.34 7.72
C ASP A 375 -16.59 11.51 6.19
N LEU A 376 -17.06 10.49 5.47
CA LEU A 376 -17.24 10.54 4.02
C LEU A 376 -18.36 11.49 3.60
N ALA A 377 -19.46 11.54 4.33
CA ALA A 377 -20.54 12.49 4.07
C ALA A 377 -20.03 13.94 4.19
N VAL A 378 -19.25 14.24 5.24
CA VAL A 378 -18.58 15.55 5.38
C VAL A 378 -17.58 15.79 4.23
N GLY A 379 -16.87 14.73 3.78
CA GLY A 379 -15.98 14.80 2.62
C GLY A 379 -16.70 15.19 1.34
N VAL A 380 -17.88 14.62 1.07
CA VAL A 380 -18.75 14.98 -0.07
C VAL A 380 -19.19 16.44 0.04
N ASP A 381 -19.68 16.86 1.21
CA ASP A 381 -20.12 18.24 1.45
C ASP A 381 -19.00 19.25 1.15
N LYS A 382 -17.79 18.97 1.64
CA LYS A 382 -16.62 19.83 1.42
C LYS A 382 -16.27 19.93 -0.06
N LEU A 383 -16.13 18.79 -0.76
CA LEU A 383 -15.73 18.78 -2.17
C LEU A 383 -16.80 19.37 -3.07
N TYR A 384 -18.08 19.11 -2.80
CA TYR A 384 -19.19 19.67 -3.55
C TYR A 384 -19.25 21.20 -3.39
N THR A 385 -19.09 21.72 -2.16
CA THR A 385 -19.02 23.16 -1.89
C THR A 385 -17.78 23.80 -2.57
N GLN A 386 -16.65 23.10 -2.64
CA GLN A 386 -15.48 23.57 -3.39
C GLN A 386 -15.77 23.69 -4.88
N LEU A 387 -16.49 22.74 -5.47
CA LEU A 387 -16.90 22.80 -6.88
C LEU A 387 -17.83 23.99 -7.14
N GLU A 388 -18.86 24.21 -6.32
CA GLU A 388 -19.76 25.35 -6.44
C GLU A 388 -19.00 26.67 -6.34
N LYS A 389 -18.13 26.81 -5.34
CA LYS A 389 -17.27 27.99 -5.17
C LYS A 389 -16.38 28.24 -6.37
N ALA A 390 -15.75 27.19 -6.92
CA ALA A 390 -14.90 27.31 -8.10
C ALA A 390 -15.70 27.78 -9.32
N GLN A 391 -16.93 27.25 -9.53
CA GLN A 391 -17.82 27.69 -10.59
C GLN A 391 -18.19 29.18 -10.47
N ASP A 392 -18.59 29.62 -9.28
CA ASP A 392 -18.96 31.01 -9.02
C ASP A 392 -17.77 31.94 -9.23
N ASN A 393 -16.56 31.53 -8.77
CA ASN A 393 -15.33 32.29 -9.00
C ASN A 393 -15.02 32.42 -10.50
N VAL A 394 -15.11 31.35 -11.28
CA VAL A 394 -14.87 31.42 -12.74
C VAL A 394 -15.84 32.37 -13.41
N LYS A 395 -17.15 32.32 -13.09
CA LYS A 395 -18.17 33.20 -13.66
C LYS A 395 -17.89 34.66 -13.33
N ALA A 396 -17.57 34.96 -12.06
CA ALA A 396 -17.25 36.31 -11.61
C ALA A 396 -15.98 36.88 -12.27
N LEU A 397 -14.93 36.02 -12.36
CA LEU A 397 -13.64 36.41 -12.94
C LEU A 397 -13.72 36.61 -14.46
N ASN A 398 -14.58 35.90 -15.20
CA ASN A 398 -14.81 36.14 -16.62
C ASN A 398 -15.31 37.58 -16.86
N ALA A 399 -16.33 38.03 -16.12
CA ALA A 399 -16.82 39.42 -16.22
C ALA A 399 -15.74 40.45 -15.83
N THR A 400 -14.95 40.14 -14.78
CA THR A 400 -13.89 41.04 -14.33
C THR A 400 -12.75 41.13 -15.36
N ILE A 401 -12.43 40.05 -16.11
CA ILE A 401 -11.43 40.06 -17.18
C ILE A 401 -11.87 41.00 -18.31
N GLU A 402 -13.11 40.90 -18.79
CA GLU A 402 -13.64 41.77 -19.84
C GLU A 402 -13.51 43.25 -19.47
N LEU A 403 -13.90 43.60 -18.23
CA LEU A 403 -13.76 44.98 -17.72
C LEU A 403 -12.29 45.39 -17.59
N SER A 404 -11.42 44.51 -17.14
CA SER A 404 -9.98 44.80 -16.98
C SER A 404 -9.26 44.97 -18.33
N GLU A 405 -9.61 44.19 -19.34
CA GLU A 405 -9.08 44.32 -20.69
C GLU A 405 -9.46 45.68 -21.31
N GLU A 406 -10.69 46.12 -21.15
CA GLU A 406 -11.14 47.43 -21.62
C GLU A 406 -10.44 48.57 -20.82
N LEU A 407 -10.27 48.41 -19.49
CA LEU A 407 -9.54 49.37 -18.68
C LEU A 407 -8.10 49.53 -19.16
N VAL A 408 -7.37 48.43 -19.42
CA VAL A 408 -6.00 48.44 -19.97
C VAL A 408 -5.98 49.18 -21.31
N ARG A 409 -6.94 48.90 -22.19
CA ARG A 409 -7.04 49.53 -23.50
C ARG A 409 -7.19 51.09 -23.37
N ILE A 410 -8.11 51.53 -22.48
CA ILE A 410 -8.34 52.94 -22.23
C ILE A 410 -7.08 53.62 -21.63
N ARG A 411 -6.51 53.03 -20.58
CA ARG A 411 -5.34 53.61 -19.90
C ARG A 411 -4.12 53.73 -20.81
N LYS A 412 -3.84 52.73 -21.66
CA LYS A 412 -2.77 52.78 -22.67
C LYS A 412 -3.00 53.92 -23.67
N LYS A 413 -4.22 54.09 -24.16
CA LYS A 413 -4.53 55.19 -25.08
C LYS A 413 -4.38 56.55 -24.43
N SER A 414 -4.94 56.73 -23.22
CA SER A 414 -4.84 57.99 -22.47
C SER A 414 -3.36 58.37 -22.16
N PHE A 415 -2.53 57.36 -21.84
CA PHE A 415 -1.11 57.58 -21.61
C PHE A 415 -0.39 58.07 -22.86
N THR A 416 -0.67 57.52 -24.04
CA THR A 416 -0.04 57.99 -25.30
C THR A 416 -0.48 59.38 -25.68
N GLU A 417 -1.64 59.83 -25.19
CA GLU A 417 -2.16 61.20 -25.40
C GLU A 417 -1.75 62.18 -24.28
N GLY A 418 -0.92 61.68 -23.29
CA GLY A 418 -0.47 62.50 -22.15
C GLY A 418 -1.54 62.79 -21.07
N MET A 419 -2.68 62.08 -21.10
CA MET A 419 -3.83 62.28 -20.19
C MET A 419 -3.87 61.27 -19.03
N ALA A 420 -2.96 60.26 -19.01
CA ALA A 420 -2.85 59.31 -17.93
C ALA A 420 -1.38 59.20 -17.47
N THR A 421 -1.21 58.76 -16.22
CA THR A 421 0.15 58.52 -15.65
C THR A 421 0.64 57.11 -15.97
N SER A 422 1.97 56.96 -15.89
CA SER A 422 2.59 55.63 -16.02
C SER A 422 2.05 54.61 -14.97
N THR A 423 1.78 55.09 -13.77
CA THR A 423 1.21 54.27 -12.67
C THR A 423 -0.14 53.67 -13.04
N GLU A 424 -1.04 54.47 -13.63
CA GLU A 424 -2.38 53.99 -14.02
C GLU A 424 -2.35 52.89 -15.09
N VAL A 425 -1.40 52.94 -16.01
CA VAL A 425 -1.21 51.89 -17.03
C VAL A 425 -0.70 50.60 -16.39
N ILE A 426 0.32 50.73 -15.51
CA ILE A 426 0.94 49.60 -14.81
C ILE A 426 -0.06 48.91 -13.88
N ASP A 427 -0.85 49.68 -13.12
CA ASP A 427 -1.89 49.16 -12.23
C ASP A 427 -2.93 48.38 -13.03
N ALA A 428 -3.41 48.90 -14.15
CA ALA A 428 -4.37 48.23 -15.01
C ALA A 428 -3.80 46.92 -15.60
N GLU A 429 -2.57 46.90 -16.09
CA GLU A 429 -1.89 45.70 -16.61
C GLU A 429 -1.69 44.63 -15.52
N THR A 430 -1.27 45.04 -14.33
CA THR A 430 -1.03 44.15 -13.20
C THR A 430 -2.35 43.56 -12.71
N MET A 431 -3.42 44.37 -12.64
CA MET A 431 -4.76 43.93 -12.30
C MET A 431 -5.25 42.88 -13.29
N LEU A 432 -5.16 43.13 -14.59
CA LEU A 432 -5.55 42.16 -15.63
C LEU A 432 -4.80 40.86 -15.50
N ALA A 433 -3.47 40.91 -15.32
CA ALA A 433 -2.66 39.71 -15.13
C ALA A 433 -3.08 38.90 -13.89
N THR A 434 -3.37 39.59 -12.78
CA THR A 434 -3.82 38.96 -11.53
C THR A 434 -5.16 38.26 -11.71
N VAL A 435 -6.13 38.89 -12.36
CA VAL A 435 -7.44 38.33 -12.61
C VAL A 435 -7.37 37.13 -13.58
N LYS A 436 -6.56 37.23 -14.65
CA LYS A 436 -6.32 36.10 -15.57
C LYS A 436 -5.74 34.90 -14.83
N VAL A 437 -4.72 35.07 -13.98
CA VAL A 437 -4.12 33.99 -13.19
C VAL A 437 -5.13 33.41 -12.18
N ALA A 438 -5.90 34.27 -11.51
CA ALA A 438 -6.94 33.84 -10.57
C ALA A 438 -8.01 32.96 -11.24
N ARG A 439 -8.43 33.30 -12.47
CA ARG A 439 -9.37 32.47 -13.24
C ARG A 439 -8.77 31.11 -13.59
N LEU A 440 -7.52 31.05 -14.02
CA LEU A 440 -6.84 29.79 -14.32
C LEU A 440 -6.74 28.90 -13.06
N ALA A 441 -6.43 29.50 -11.93
CA ALA A 441 -6.41 28.80 -10.65
C ALA A 441 -7.81 28.25 -10.27
N ALA A 442 -8.88 29.02 -10.50
CA ALA A 442 -10.23 28.57 -10.22
C ALA A 442 -10.65 27.38 -11.12
N TYR A 443 -10.27 27.35 -12.38
CA TYR A 443 -10.46 26.17 -13.24
C TYR A 443 -9.72 24.94 -12.72
N TYR A 444 -8.46 25.11 -12.34
CA TYR A 444 -7.65 24.05 -11.76
C TYR A 444 -8.25 23.48 -10.44
N GLU A 445 -8.70 24.40 -9.56
CA GLU A 445 -9.38 23.99 -8.32
C GLU A 445 -10.65 23.19 -8.60
N TYR A 446 -11.40 23.54 -9.65
CA TYR A 446 -12.58 22.81 -10.08
C TYR A 446 -12.20 21.40 -10.56
N ASP A 447 -11.20 21.27 -11.47
CA ASP A 447 -10.76 20.00 -12.03
C ASP A 447 -10.30 19.05 -10.93
N VAL A 448 -9.48 19.52 -10.00
CA VAL A 448 -8.95 18.72 -8.89
C VAL A 448 -10.07 18.33 -7.92
N ALA A 449 -10.98 19.25 -7.57
CA ALA A 449 -12.09 18.95 -6.68
C ALA A 449 -13.05 17.91 -7.29
N LEU A 450 -13.31 18.00 -8.61
CA LEU A 450 -14.14 17.03 -9.32
C LEU A 450 -13.51 15.64 -9.30
N MET A 451 -12.22 15.51 -9.61
CA MET A 451 -11.52 14.22 -9.60
C MET A 451 -11.48 13.61 -8.19
N ASN A 452 -11.27 14.44 -7.17
CA ASN A 452 -11.31 13.97 -5.79
C ASN A 452 -12.71 13.50 -5.38
N LEU A 453 -13.78 14.19 -5.81
CA LEU A 453 -15.16 13.80 -5.54
C LEU A 453 -15.52 12.47 -6.24
N LEU A 454 -15.14 12.31 -7.51
CA LEU A 454 -15.34 11.05 -8.25
C LEU A 454 -14.60 9.90 -7.59
N SER A 455 -13.34 10.09 -7.22
CA SER A 455 -12.55 9.10 -6.48
C SER A 455 -13.18 8.71 -5.14
N LEU A 456 -13.76 9.68 -4.42
CA LEU A 456 -14.49 9.42 -3.18
C LEU A 456 -15.72 8.53 -3.42
N CYS A 457 -16.35 8.66 -4.60
CA CYS A 457 -17.47 7.83 -5.03
C CYS A 457 -17.08 6.41 -5.45
N GLY A 458 -15.77 6.13 -5.64
CA GLY A 458 -15.27 4.83 -6.09
C GLY A 458 -15.36 4.64 -7.61
N THR A 459 -15.33 5.75 -8.37
CA THR A 459 -15.41 5.77 -9.84
C THR A 459 -14.09 6.25 -10.46
#